data_39a5e710a65e20cc54bdc0c044538024
#
_entry.id   39a5e710a65e20cc54bdc0c044538024
#
_cell.length_a   1.000
_cell.length_b   1.000
_cell.length_c   1.000
_cell.angle_alpha   90.00
_cell.angle_beta   90.00
_cell.angle_gamma   90.00
#
_symmetry.space_group_name_H-M   'P 1'
#
loop_
_entity.id
_entity.type
_entity.pdbx_description
1 polymer ?
#
loop_
_entity_poly.entity_id
_entity_poly.type
_entity_poly.pdbx_seq_one_letter_code
_entity_poly.pdbx_strand_id
1 'polypeptide(L)'
;MKRFFVAIAALGLAAAVASAQDFNAAVDAYNAGAQAMETNKTEALAQFRTALEQAKACTEEEAPEFVVKCQTAITGALLSIAKEQINEAAYDEAIATLNETKETAAEFEQAEVVAEAEALVPNVYMRKGSTLLQNKDFAGAAATFKELVAVSPEDAKAHLLLGQALMQTDINAAIEALTKAHELGEANAAKLLATAYLREGQNLLKAGKNLDAVAALEKSNSFGESANAYKLMASAYTKAGKSKESIGAYKKYLEVSPNAKDAADIMFTIAATAQKAGDKATATEYYKKLAGTKYAAQAEAQLKTLK
;
A
#
# COMPACT_ATOMS: atom_id res chain seq x y z
N MET A 1 -25.72 -1.26 6.68
CA MET A 1 -26.05 -0.96 5.27
C MET A 1 -27.19 0.07 5.26
N LYS A 2 -26.88 1.35 5.18
CA LYS A 2 -27.85 2.40 4.84
C LYS A 2 -27.27 3.19 3.69
N ARG A 3 -27.81 2.95 2.50
CA ARG A 3 -27.49 3.68 1.28
C ARG A 3 -28.13 5.07 1.39
N PHE A 4 -27.33 6.11 1.54
CA PHE A 4 -27.79 7.47 1.28
C PHE A 4 -27.68 7.71 -0.22
N PHE A 5 -28.80 7.58 -0.91
CA PHE A 5 -28.97 8.13 -2.23
C PHE A 5 -29.16 9.65 -2.09
N VAL A 6 -28.19 10.43 -2.51
CA VAL A 6 -28.42 11.85 -2.79
C VAL A 6 -29.27 11.90 -4.05
N ALA A 7 -30.55 12.20 -3.89
CA ALA A 7 -31.45 12.44 -4.99
C ALA A 7 -31.08 13.81 -5.62
N ILE A 8 -30.46 13.78 -6.79
CA ILE A 8 -30.40 14.96 -7.67
C ILE A 8 -31.82 15.16 -8.19
N ALA A 9 -32.51 16.13 -7.62
CA ALA A 9 -33.80 16.56 -8.12
C ALA A 9 -33.57 17.28 -9.49
N ALA A 10 -33.87 16.57 -10.57
CA ALA A 10 -34.03 17.19 -11.89
C ALA A 10 -35.24 18.14 -11.82
N LEU A 11 -34.96 19.42 -11.70
CA LEU A 11 -35.98 20.50 -11.91
C LEU A 11 -36.26 20.61 -13.40
N GLY A 12 -37.49 20.27 -13.75
CA GLY A 12 -38.00 20.31 -15.13
C GLY A 12 -37.92 21.71 -15.75
N LEU A 13 -37.60 21.73 -17.06
CA LEU A 13 -37.73 22.90 -17.94
C LEU A 13 -39.18 23.41 -17.91
N ALA A 14 -39.41 24.52 -17.24
CA ALA A 14 -40.50 25.40 -17.58
C ALA A 14 -39.94 26.47 -18.53
N ALA A 15 -40.34 26.46 -19.79
CA ALA A 15 -40.10 27.55 -20.71
C ALA A 15 -40.78 28.80 -20.16
N ALA A 16 -40.07 29.59 -19.38
CA ALA A 16 -40.47 30.90 -18.93
C ALA A 16 -40.01 31.95 -19.96
N VAL A 17 -40.92 32.79 -20.39
CA VAL A 17 -40.70 34.02 -21.12
C VAL A 17 -39.50 34.75 -20.51
N ALA A 18 -38.44 34.94 -21.29
CA ALA A 18 -37.26 35.67 -20.86
C ALA A 18 -37.61 37.11 -20.56
N SER A 19 -37.96 37.42 -19.33
CA SER A 19 -37.77 38.76 -18.77
C SER A 19 -36.27 38.89 -18.51
N ALA A 20 -35.65 39.99 -18.95
CA ALA A 20 -34.27 40.30 -18.58
C ALA A 20 -34.13 40.11 -17.08
N GLN A 21 -33.29 39.16 -16.68
CA GLN A 21 -33.06 38.87 -15.25
C GLN A 21 -32.23 40.02 -14.71
N ASP A 22 -32.62 40.54 -13.56
CA ASP A 22 -31.93 41.68 -12.94
C ASP A 22 -30.50 41.28 -12.57
N PHE A 23 -29.49 41.91 -13.20
CA PHE A 23 -28.07 41.68 -12.93
C PHE A 23 -27.72 41.89 -11.44
N ASN A 24 -28.43 42.78 -10.75
CA ASN A 24 -28.26 42.99 -9.32
C ASN A 24 -28.56 41.71 -8.52
N ALA A 25 -29.54 40.89 -8.93
CA ALA A 25 -29.83 39.64 -8.27
C ALA A 25 -28.65 38.65 -8.34
N ALA A 26 -27.95 38.61 -9.48
CA ALA A 26 -26.73 37.80 -9.62
C ALA A 26 -25.61 38.32 -8.70
N VAL A 27 -25.45 39.64 -8.60
CA VAL A 27 -24.47 40.27 -7.69
C VAL A 27 -24.82 40.00 -6.22
N ASP A 28 -26.08 40.08 -5.84
CA ASP A 28 -26.55 39.81 -4.48
C ASP A 28 -26.29 38.32 -4.09
N ALA A 29 -26.61 37.40 -4.98
CA ALA A 29 -26.32 35.97 -4.77
C ALA A 29 -24.81 35.72 -4.62
N TYR A 30 -23.97 36.34 -5.48
CA TYR A 30 -22.51 36.25 -5.35
C TYR A 30 -22.03 36.78 -4.02
N ASN A 31 -22.49 37.95 -3.59
CA ASN A 31 -22.11 38.55 -2.30
C ASN A 31 -22.55 37.70 -1.11
N ALA A 32 -23.74 37.09 -1.17
CA ALA A 32 -24.21 36.15 -0.19
C ALA A 32 -23.30 34.90 -0.12
N GLY A 33 -22.87 34.35 -1.27
CA GLY A 33 -21.91 33.28 -1.37
C GLY A 33 -20.56 33.66 -0.76
N ALA A 34 -20.04 34.85 -1.10
CA ALA A 34 -18.78 35.34 -0.56
C ALA A 34 -18.80 35.47 0.99
N GLN A 35 -19.92 35.95 1.52
CA GLN A 35 -20.12 36.06 2.98
C GLN A 35 -20.23 34.68 3.65
N ALA A 36 -20.90 33.71 3.01
CA ALA A 36 -21.05 32.36 3.53
C ALA A 36 -19.75 31.55 3.48
N MET A 37 -18.75 31.91 2.67
CA MET A 37 -17.48 31.17 2.57
C MET A 37 -16.75 30.98 3.90
N GLU A 38 -16.90 31.89 4.84
CA GLU A 38 -16.25 31.82 6.16
C GLU A 38 -16.97 30.88 7.13
N THR A 39 -18.27 30.66 6.95
CA THR A 39 -19.12 29.94 7.93
C THR A 39 -19.73 28.67 7.40
N ASN A 40 -20.06 28.63 6.12
CA ASN A 40 -20.72 27.49 5.45
C ASN A 40 -20.37 27.46 3.97
N LYS A 41 -19.30 26.76 3.62
CA LYS A 41 -18.81 26.67 2.23
C LYS A 41 -19.79 25.99 1.30
N THR A 42 -20.61 25.05 1.79
CA THR A 42 -21.66 24.39 0.98
C THR A 42 -22.75 25.38 0.60
N GLU A 43 -23.16 26.23 1.51
CA GLU A 43 -24.10 27.31 1.22
C GLU A 43 -23.47 28.32 0.25
N ALA A 44 -22.21 28.71 0.47
CA ALA A 44 -21.48 29.57 -0.44
C ALA A 44 -21.45 29.04 -1.86
N LEU A 45 -21.17 27.76 -2.05
CA LEU A 45 -21.17 27.08 -3.35
C LEU A 45 -22.54 27.14 -4.00
N ALA A 46 -23.63 26.94 -3.26
CA ALA A 46 -24.99 27.03 -3.76
C ALA A 46 -25.31 28.45 -4.24
N GLN A 47 -24.91 29.46 -3.48
CA GLN A 47 -25.11 30.88 -3.85
C GLN A 47 -24.30 31.28 -5.08
N PHE A 48 -23.03 30.83 -5.20
CA PHE A 48 -22.24 31.11 -6.41
C PHE A 48 -22.80 30.42 -7.65
N ARG A 49 -23.39 29.22 -7.55
CA ARG A 49 -24.08 28.55 -8.65
C ARG A 49 -25.34 29.36 -9.06
N THR A 50 -26.11 29.84 -8.10
CA THR A 50 -27.26 30.72 -8.33
C THR A 50 -26.84 32.00 -9.05
N ALA A 51 -25.76 32.64 -8.57
CA ALA A 51 -25.19 33.82 -9.20
C ALA A 51 -24.79 33.59 -10.69
N LEU A 52 -24.13 32.41 -10.94
CA LEU A 52 -23.72 32.02 -12.29
C LEU A 52 -24.93 31.88 -13.24
N GLU A 53 -25.97 31.16 -12.80
CA GLU A 53 -27.16 30.91 -13.60
C GLU A 53 -27.90 32.24 -13.90
N GLN A 54 -28.00 33.14 -12.92
CA GLN A 54 -28.60 34.46 -13.10
C GLN A 54 -27.75 35.33 -14.05
N ALA A 55 -26.42 35.34 -13.86
CA ALA A 55 -25.51 36.12 -14.72
C ALA A 55 -25.54 35.67 -16.18
N LYS A 56 -25.63 34.35 -16.44
CA LYS A 56 -25.78 33.80 -17.81
C LYS A 56 -27.07 34.23 -18.50
N ALA A 57 -28.09 34.54 -17.73
CA ALA A 57 -29.39 35.00 -18.27
C ALA A 57 -29.47 36.52 -18.47
N CYS A 58 -28.47 37.26 -18.01
CA CYS A 58 -28.39 38.73 -18.14
C CYS A 58 -27.86 39.15 -19.51
N THR A 59 -28.24 40.36 -19.92
CA THR A 59 -27.81 40.96 -21.21
C THR A 59 -26.96 42.20 -21.02
N GLU A 60 -26.68 42.59 -19.81
CA GLU A 60 -25.82 43.70 -19.44
C GLU A 60 -24.38 43.50 -19.92
N GLU A 61 -23.70 44.59 -20.25
CA GLU A 61 -22.35 44.58 -20.80
C GLU A 61 -21.34 43.93 -19.85
N GLU A 62 -21.55 44.01 -18.55
CA GLU A 62 -20.70 43.44 -17.49
C GLU A 62 -20.98 41.94 -17.23
N ALA A 63 -22.08 41.37 -17.71
CA ALA A 63 -22.49 40.00 -17.41
C ALA A 63 -21.46 38.95 -17.83
N PRO A 64 -20.79 39.01 -19.00
CA PRO A 64 -19.76 38.02 -19.38
C PRO A 64 -18.57 37.98 -18.42
N GLU A 65 -18.07 39.12 -17.95
CA GLU A 65 -16.98 39.19 -16.99
C GLU A 65 -17.42 38.64 -15.63
N PHE A 66 -18.66 38.95 -15.23
CA PHE A 66 -19.22 38.47 -13.99
C PHE A 66 -19.48 36.95 -14.01
N VAL A 67 -19.83 36.34 -15.14
CA VAL A 67 -19.91 34.90 -15.35
C VAL A 67 -18.57 34.26 -15.03
N VAL A 68 -17.45 34.76 -15.57
CA VAL A 68 -16.09 34.25 -15.26
C VAL A 68 -15.78 34.38 -13.79
N LYS A 69 -16.17 35.49 -13.16
CA LYS A 69 -16.00 35.68 -11.71
C LYS A 69 -16.77 34.63 -10.90
N CYS A 70 -18.01 34.32 -11.27
CA CYS A 70 -18.80 33.26 -10.62
C CYS A 70 -18.18 31.88 -10.82
N GLN A 71 -17.70 31.56 -12.02
CA GLN A 71 -17.01 30.31 -12.34
C GLN A 71 -15.77 30.10 -11.43
N THR A 72 -14.96 31.15 -11.29
CA THR A 72 -13.78 31.13 -10.40
C THR A 72 -14.17 30.92 -8.93
N ALA A 73 -15.25 31.56 -8.48
CA ALA A 73 -15.74 31.42 -7.12
C ALA A 73 -16.27 30.00 -6.85
N ILE A 74 -16.97 29.38 -7.80
CA ILE A 74 -17.46 27.98 -7.70
C ILE A 74 -16.31 27.01 -7.54
N THR A 75 -15.32 27.05 -8.41
CA THR A 75 -14.18 26.12 -8.35
C THR A 75 -13.31 26.35 -7.13
N GLY A 76 -13.14 27.61 -6.71
CA GLY A 76 -12.47 27.96 -5.46
C GLY A 76 -13.21 27.44 -4.21
N ALA A 77 -14.54 27.51 -4.20
CA ALA A 77 -15.36 26.96 -3.12
C ALA A 77 -15.27 25.43 -3.07
N LEU A 78 -15.35 24.75 -4.22
CA LEU A 78 -15.18 23.29 -4.30
C LEU A 78 -13.81 22.84 -3.78
N LEU A 79 -12.72 23.48 -4.20
CA LEU A 79 -11.37 23.19 -3.68
C LEU A 79 -11.28 23.41 -2.17
N SER A 80 -11.90 24.48 -1.67
CA SER A 80 -11.92 24.77 -0.23
C SER A 80 -12.68 23.72 0.57
N ILE A 81 -13.82 23.26 0.06
CA ILE A 81 -14.61 22.16 0.65
C ILE A 81 -13.77 20.86 0.66
N ALA A 82 -13.16 20.51 -0.46
CA ALA A 82 -12.33 19.30 -0.55
C ALA A 82 -11.17 19.34 0.46
N LYS A 83 -10.47 20.48 0.60
CA LYS A 83 -9.39 20.65 1.58
C LYS A 83 -9.88 20.52 3.04
N GLU A 84 -11.07 21.01 3.34
CA GLU A 84 -11.70 20.84 4.65
C GLU A 84 -12.03 19.37 4.93
N GLN A 85 -12.67 18.68 3.99
CA GLN A 85 -12.98 17.26 4.07
C GLN A 85 -11.72 16.40 4.27
N ILE A 86 -10.61 16.75 3.60
CA ILE A 86 -9.30 16.09 3.82
C ILE A 86 -8.82 16.26 5.27
N ASN A 87 -8.98 17.45 5.84
CA ASN A 87 -8.55 17.74 7.20
C ASN A 87 -9.43 17.06 8.25
N GLU A 88 -10.70 16.88 7.95
CA GLU A 88 -11.67 16.16 8.78
C GLU A 88 -11.61 14.64 8.62
N ALA A 89 -10.69 14.14 7.77
CA ALA A 89 -10.58 12.73 7.40
C ALA A 89 -11.82 12.14 6.70
N ALA A 90 -12.67 12.99 6.13
CA ALA A 90 -13.80 12.64 5.28
C ALA A 90 -13.31 12.34 3.84
N TYR A 91 -12.50 11.27 3.72
CA TYR A 91 -11.71 11.03 2.50
C TYR A 91 -12.56 10.69 1.27
N ASP A 92 -13.65 9.95 1.43
CA ASP A 92 -14.53 9.57 0.32
C ASP A 92 -15.26 10.78 -0.25
N GLU A 93 -15.72 11.65 0.64
CA GLU A 93 -16.32 12.94 0.29
C GLU A 93 -15.31 13.84 -0.40
N ALA A 94 -14.07 13.89 0.12
CA ALA A 94 -13.00 14.69 -0.47
C ALA A 94 -12.68 14.24 -1.91
N ILE A 95 -12.61 12.93 -2.17
CA ILE A 95 -12.40 12.39 -3.52
C ILE A 95 -13.56 12.76 -4.44
N ALA A 96 -14.80 12.65 -3.98
CA ALA A 96 -15.96 13.01 -4.75
C ALA A 96 -15.95 14.51 -5.10
N THR A 97 -15.65 15.38 -4.12
CA THR A 97 -15.57 16.84 -4.33
C THR A 97 -14.40 17.22 -5.24
N LEU A 98 -13.24 16.55 -5.16
CA LEU A 98 -12.13 16.78 -6.09
C LEU A 98 -12.48 16.38 -7.52
N ASN A 99 -13.20 15.29 -7.72
CA ASN A 99 -13.68 14.88 -9.04
C ASN A 99 -14.68 15.90 -9.60
N GLU A 100 -15.63 16.36 -8.79
CA GLU A 100 -16.55 17.44 -9.17
C GLU A 100 -15.79 18.73 -9.51
N THR A 101 -14.75 19.07 -8.74
CA THR A 101 -13.88 20.22 -9.02
C THR A 101 -13.23 20.12 -10.39
N LYS A 102 -12.66 18.94 -10.71
CA LYS A 102 -12.03 18.69 -12.02
C LYS A 102 -13.01 18.84 -13.18
N GLU A 103 -14.18 18.20 -13.08
CA GLU A 103 -15.21 18.26 -14.10
C GLU A 103 -15.70 19.70 -14.32
N THR A 104 -16.01 20.40 -13.22
CA THR A 104 -16.47 21.80 -13.26
C THR A 104 -15.39 22.76 -13.81
N ALA A 105 -14.14 22.59 -13.36
CA ALA A 105 -13.03 23.41 -13.83
C ALA A 105 -12.70 23.15 -15.31
N ALA A 106 -12.82 21.90 -15.78
CA ALA A 106 -12.65 21.56 -17.19
C ALA A 106 -13.77 22.21 -18.06
N GLU A 107 -15.02 22.17 -17.59
CA GLU A 107 -16.14 22.87 -18.27
C GLU A 107 -15.89 24.38 -18.36
N PHE A 108 -15.26 24.96 -17.33
CA PHE A 108 -14.94 26.39 -17.29
C PHE A 108 -13.58 26.74 -17.91
N GLU A 109 -12.92 25.81 -18.56
CA GLU A 109 -11.60 25.97 -19.20
C GLU A 109 -10.48 26.43 -18.22
N GLN A 110 -10.59 26.07 -16.92
CA GLN A 110 -9.66 26.43 -15.85
C GLN A 110 -8.60 25.34 -15.64
N ALA A 111 -7.66 25.20 -16.55
CA ALA A 111 -6.65 24.15 -16.56
C ALA A 111 -5.79 24.09 -15.26
N GLU A 112 -5.51 25.25 -14.65
CA GLU A 112 -4.75 25.32 -13.39
C GLU A 112 -5.51 24.68 -12.22
N VAL A 113 -6.82 24.89 -12.14
CA VAL A 113 -7.67 24.30 -11.11
C VAL A 113 -7.81 22.79 -11.30
N VAL A 114 -7.92 22.34 -12.55
CA VAL A 114 -7.89 20.89 -12.87
C VAL A 114 -6.61 20.27 -12.34
N ALA A 115 -5.46 20.86 -12.64
CA ALA A 115 -4.16 20.37 -12.20
C ALA A 115 -4.02 20.39 -10.67
N GLU A 116 -4.54 21.42 -9.99
CA GLU A 116 -4.52 21.49 -8.52
C GLU A 116 -5.38 20.39 -7.90
N ALA A 117 -6.58 20.16 -8.41
CA ALA A 117 -7.44 19.09 -7.92
C ALA A 117 -6.81 17.71 -8.16
N GLU A 118 -6.21 17.46 -9.33
CA GLU A 118 -5.49 16.21 -9.64
C GLU A 118 -4.30 15.98 -8.71
N ALA A 119 -3.55 17.02 -8.39
CA ALA A 119 -2.41 16.93 -7.48
C ALA A 119 -2.80 16.58 -6.03
N LEU A 120 -4.04 16.88 -5.61
CA LEU A 120 -4.54 16.55 -4.27
C LEU A 120 -4.97 15.08 -4.13
N VAL A 121 -5.47 14.44 -5.18
CA VAL A 121 -6.04 13.09 -5.15
C VAL A 121 -5.08 12.05 -4.58
N PRO A 122 -3.79 11.97 -4.99
CA PRO A 122 -2.86 11.00 -4.42
C PRO A 122 -2.67 11.15 -2.92
N ASN A 123 -2.64 12.38 -2.41
CA ASN A 123 -2.52 12.65 -0.97
C ASN A 123 -3.73 12.12 -0.19
N VAL A 124 -4.93 12.27 -0.74
CA VAL A 124 -6.17 11.77 -0.11
C VAL A 124 -6.12 10.24 -0.01
N TYR A 125 -5.79 9.53 -1.10
CA TYR A 125 -5.66 8.08 -1.08
C TYR A 125 -4.57 7.62 -0.11
N MET A 126 -3.44 8.32 -0.06
CA MET A 126 -2.35 8.01 0.87
C MET A 126 -2.81 8.12 2.33
N ARG A 127 -3.49 9.21 2.69
CA ARG A 127 -4.02 9.42 4.04
C ARG A 127 -5.09 8.39 4.40
N LYS A 128 -6.06 8.15 3.52
CA LYS A 128 -7.12 7.15 3.70
C LYS A 128 -6.54 5.77 3.93
N GLY A 129 -5.67 5.30 3.02
CA GLY A 129 -5.03 3.99 3.13
C GLY A 129 -4.18 3.84 4.40
N SER A 130 -3.45 4.90 4.80
CA SER A 130 -2.66 4.90 6.02
C SER A 130 -3.55 4.79 7.28
N THR A 131 -4.68 5.48 7.30
CA THR A 131 -5.67 5.38 8.39
C THR A 131 -6.24 3.96 8.50
N LEU A 132 -6.56 3.35 7.35
CA LEU A 132 -7.04 1.96 7.31
C LEU A 132 -5.98 0.97 7.80
N LEU A 133 -4.69 1.16 7.43
CA LEU A 133 -3.59 0.35 7.97
C LEU A 133 -3.46 0.47 9.50
N GLN A 134 -3.55 1.68 10.05
CA GLN A 134 -3.51 1.92 11.49
C GLN A 134 -4.66 1.20 12.20
N ASN A 135 -5.83 1.18 11.59
CA ASN A 135 -7.01 0.47 12.08
C ASN A 135 -6.97 -1.04 11.81
N LYS A 136 -5.87 -1.55 11.17
CA LYS A 136 -5.70 -2.95 10.78
C LYS A 136 -6.74 -3.45 9.75
N ASP A 137 -7.41 -2.55 9.05
CA ASP A 137 -8.20 -2.88 7.87
C ASP A 137 -7.27 -3.02 6.65
N PHE A 138 -6.58 -4.16 6.60
CA PHE A 138 -5.61 -4.45 5.55
C PHE A 138 -6.25 -4.57 4.16
N ALA A 139 -7.48 -5.08 4.10
CA ALA A 139 -8.20 -5.23 2.84
C ALA A 139 -8.64 -3.88 2.28
N GLY A 140 -9.22 -3.02 3.12
CA GLY A 140 -9.57 -1.65 2.76
C GLY A 140 -8.36 -0.81 2.38
N ALA A 141 -7.25 -0.95 3.14
CA ALA A 141 -5.99 -0.28 2.82
C ALA A 141 -5.44 -0.73 1.46
N ALA A 142 -5.42 -2.03 1.18
CA ALA A 142 -4.94 -2.55 -0.11
C ALA A 142 -5.80 -2.06 -1.27
N ALA A 143 -7.13 -2.02 -1.13
CA ALA A 143 -8.02 -1.46 -2.13
C ALA A 143 -7.71 0.03 -2.37
N THR A 144 -7.56 0.82 -1.31
CA THR A 144 -7.25 2.25 -1.39
C THR A 144 -5.88 2.51 -2.03
N PHE A 145 -4.85 1.72 -1.69
CA PHE A 145 -3.53 1.89 -2.29
C PHE A 145 -3.47 1.39 -3.74
N LYS A 146 -4.35 0.49 -4.18
CA LYS A 146 -4.52 0.18 -5.61
C LYS A 146 -5.01 1.39 -6.39
N GLU A 147 -5.97 2.15 -5.84
CA GLU A 147 -6.41 3.41 -6.46
C GLU A 147 -5.26 4.44 -6.48
N LEU A 148 -4.46 4.54 -5.41
CA LEU A 148 -3.28 5.40 -5.38
C LEU A 148 -2.28 5.03 -6.49
N VAL A 149 -1.97 3.73 -6.66
CA VAL A 149 -1.08 3.25 -7.72
C VAL A 149 -1.67 3.52 -9.11
N ALA A 150 -2.99 3.45 -9.28
CA ALA A 150 -3.65 3.73 -10.55
C ALA A 150 -3.50 5.20 -10.97
N VAL A 151 -3.57 6.13 -10.02
CA VAL A 151 -3.39 7.59 -10.29
C VAL A 151 -1.92 8.02 -10.27
N SER A 152 -1.04 7.25 -9.65
CA SER A 152 0.39 7.56 -9.54
C SER A 152 1.24 6.29 -9.75
N PRO A 153 1.30 5.73 -10.97
CA PRO A 153 1.91 4.42 -11.24
C PRO A 153 3.43 4.38 -11.05
N GLU A 154 4.10 5.52 -11.09
CA GLU A 154 5.56 5.62 -10.87
C GLU A 154 5.92 6.08 -9.45
N ASP A 155 4.95 6.19 -8.55
CA ASP A 155 5.22 6.50 -7.14
C ASP A 155 5.68 5.23 -6.40
N ALA A 156 6.98 5.14 -6.15
CA ALA A 156 7.61 4.03 -5.42
C ALA A 156 6.97 3.79 -4.04
N LYS A 157 6.59 4.88 -3.35
CA LYS A 157 5.97 4.80 -2.03
C LYS A 157 4.55 4.26 -2.09
N ALA A 158 3.78 4.58 -3.13
CA ALA A 158 2.46 4.01 -3.35
C ALA A 158 2.53 2.47 -3.47
N HIS A 159 3.45 1.96 -4.27
CA HIS A 159 3.70 0.52 -4.40
C HIS A 159 4.19 -0.12 -3.08
N LEU A 160 5.05 0.57 -2.31
CA LEU A 160 5.48 0.09 -1.00
C LEU A 160 4.30 -0.08 -0.05
N LEU A 161 3.44 0.95 0.04
CA LEU A 161 2.26 0.95 0.92
C LEU A 161 1.24 -0.12 0.51
N LEU A 162 1.03 -0.29 -0.80
CA LEU A 162 0.22 -1.38 -1.34
C LEU A 162 0.77 -2.74 -0.91
N GLY A 163 2.08 -2.95 -1.08
CA GLY A 163 2.74 -4.16 -0.66
C GLY A 163 2.60 -4.43 0.84
N GLN A 164 2.77 -3.41 1.68
CA GLN A 164 2.58 -3.51 3.13
C GLN A 164 1.14 -3.94 3.50
N ALA A 165 0.14 -3.36 2.86
CA ALA A 165 -1.25 -3.72 3.09
C ALA A 165 -1.53 -5.18 2.69
N LEU A 166 -1.00 -5.60 1.53
CA LEU A 166 -1.19 -6.94 0.99
C LEU A 166 -0.43 -8.03 1.76
N MET A 167 0.61 -7.70 2.51
CA MET A 167 1.39 -8.66 3.31
C MET A 167 0.52 -9.54 4.22
N GLN A 168 -0.65 -9.08 4.65
CA GLN A 168 -1.52 -9.82 5.55
C GLN A 168 -2.64 -10.58 4.83
N THR A 169 -2.96 -10.23 3.60
CA THR A 169 -4.11 -10.74 2.84
C THR A 169 -3.71 -11.58 1.63
N ASP A 170 -2.69 -11.15 0.87
CA ASP A 170 -2.21 -11.81 -0.33
C ASP A 170 -0.70 -11.62 -0.48
N ILE A 171 0.06 -12.64 -0.08
CA ILE A 171 1.54 -12.56 -0.07
C ILE A 171 2.13 -12.45 -1.47
N ASN A 172 1.50 -13.05 -2.48
CA ASN A 172 1.99 -13.02 -3.86
C ASN A 172 1.81 -11.62 -4.46
N ALA A 173 0.62 -11.04 -4.31
CA ALA A 173 0.38 -9.66 -4.73
C ALA A 173 1.24 -8.65 -3.92
N ALA A 174 1.54 -8.93 -2.65
CA ALA A 174 2.47 -8.12 -1.86
C ALA A 174 3.88 -8.13 -2.46
N ILE A 175 4.38 -9.32 -2.86
CA ILE A 175 5.70 -9.45 -3.50
C ILE A 175 5.75 -8.67 -4.82
N GLU A 176 4.71 -8.74 -5.64
CA GLU A 176 4.61 -7.98 -6.89
C GLU A 176 4.69 -6.47 -6.65
N ALA A 177 3.87 -5.95 -5.73
CA ALA A 177 3.87 -4.53 -5.39
C ALA A 177 5.21 -4.06 -4.80
N LEU A 178 5.80 -4.85 -3.89
CA LEU A 178 7.11 -4.54 -3.28
C LEU A 178 8.24 -4.62 -4.30
N THR A 179 8.15 -5.52 -5.29
CA THR A 179 9.13 -5.61 -6.38
C THR A 179 9.10 -4.33 -7.21
N LYS A 180 7.91 -3.84 -7.58
CA LYS A 180 7.78 -2.58 -8.31
C LYS A 180 8.30 -1.40 -7.47
N ALA A 181 8.01 -1.35 -6.17
CA ALA A 181 8.57 -0.33 -5.27
C ALA A 181 10.11 -0.36 -5.25
N HIS A 182 10.70 -1.56 -5.23
CA HIS A 182 12.16 -1.74 -5.26
C HIS A 182 12.77 -1.29 -6.59
N GLU A 183 12.16 -1.65 -7.72
CA GLU A 183 12.56 -1.24 -9.07
C GLU A 183 12.51 0.28 -9.24
N LEU A 184 11.55 0.94 -8.61
CA LEU A 184 11.39 2.40 -8.58
C LEU A 184 12.32 3.08 -7.54
N GLY A 185 13.17 2.32 -6.84
CA GLY A 185 14.18 2.87 -5.93
C GLY A 185 13.74 3.10 -4.49
N GLU A 186 12.61 2.54 -4.05
CA GLU A 186 12.19 2.65 -2.64
C GLU A 186 13.11 1.84 -1.71
N ALA A 187 13.86 2.55 -0.88
CA ALA A 187 14.91 1.95 -0.04
C ALA A 187 14.40 0.86 0.92
N ASN A 188 13.18 1.00 1.42
CA ASN A 188 12.61 0.05 2.37
C ASN A 188 12.03 -1.20 1.71
N ALA A 189 11.87 -1.20 0.39
CA ALA A 189 11.25 -2.31 -0.34
C ALA A 189 12.05 -3.61 -0.23
N ALA A 190 13.38 -3.55 -0.30
CA ALA A 190 14.23 -4.71 -0.16
C ALA A 190 14.02 -5.47 1.17
N LYS A 191 13.93 -4.75 2.28
CA LYS A 191 13.68 -5.33 3.61
C LYS A 191 12.29 -6.00 3.69
N LEU A 192 11.30 -5.38 3.08
CA LEU A 192 9.94 -5.95 3.04
C LEU A 192 9.87 -7.15 2.10
N LEU A 193 10.58 -7.14 0.96
CA LEU A 193 10.72 -8.28 0.06
C LEU A 193 11.36 -9.47 0.76
N ALA A 194 12.45 -9.26 1.53
CA ALA A 194 13.05 -10.32 2.33
C ALA A 194 12.01 -10.96 3.27
N THR A 195 11.20 -10.14 3.94
CA THR A 195 10.16 -10.61 4.86
C THR A 195 9.01 -11.33 4.12
N ALA A 196 8.59 -10.80 2.97
CA ALA A 196 7.52 -11.37 2.16
C ALA A 196 7.91 -12.75 1.61
N TYR A 197 9.10 -12.88 1.03
CA TYR A 197 9.62 -14.16 0.55
C TYR A 197 9.87 -15.17 1.68
N LEU A 198 10.30 -14.72 2.85
CA LEU A 198 10.41 -15.59 4.03
C LEU A 198 9.03 -16.19 4.39
N ARG A 199 8.00 -15.36 4.40
CA ARG A 199 6.63 -15.79 4.71
C ARG A 199 6.06 -16.70 3.62
N GLU A 200 6.32 -16.40 2.36
CA GLU A 200 5.97 -17.29 1.24
C GLU A 200 6.61 -18.65 1.41
N GLY A 201 7.92 -18.70 1.68
CA GLY A 201 8.64 -19.94 1.97
C GLY A 201 8.04 -20.73 3.12
N GLN A 202 7.65 -20.07 4.22
CA GLN A 202 6.95 -20.71 5.33
C GLN A 202 5.59 -21.29 4.93
N ASN A 203 4.83 -20.59 4.12
CA ASN A 203 3.53 -21.05 3.62
C ASN A 203 3.69 -22.26 2.70
N LEU A 204 4.67 -22.24 1.82
CA LEU A 204 5.02 -23.35 0.93
C LEU A 204 5.46 -24.59 1.72
N LEU A 205 6.24 -24.43 2.80
CA LEU A 205 6.61 -25.51 3.72
C LEU A 205 5.40 -26.15 4.40
N LYS A 206 4.44 -25.34 4.84
CA LYS A 206 3.17 -25.81 5.43
C LYS A 206 2.34 -26.59 4.40
N ALA A 207 2.40 -26.17 3.14
CA ALA A 207 1.72 -26.84 2.02
C ALA A 207 2.47 -28.09 1.49
N GLY A 208 3.63 -28.44 2.08
CA GLY A 208 4.45 -29.57 1.65
C GLY A 208 5.26 -29.34 0.36
N LYS A 209 5.23 -28.13 -0.18
CA LYS A 209 5.96 -27.72 -1.40
C LYS A 209 7.41 -27.37 -1.06
N ASN A 210 8.18 -28.39 -0.66
CA ASN A 210 9.48 -28.17 -0.01
C ASN A 210 10.51 -27.49 -0.92
N LEU A 211 10.59 -27.83 -2.22
CA LEU A 211 11.57 -27.21 -3.13
C LEU A 211 11.15 -25.81 -3.58
N ASP A 212 9.85 -25.56 -3.73
CA ASP A 212 9.36 -24.22 -3.98
C ASP A 212 9.64 -23.29 -2.79
N ALA A 213 9.51 -23.83 -1.56
CA ALA A 213 9.85 -23.10 -0.34
C ALA A 213 11.34 -22.73 -0.31
N VAL A 214 12.23 -23.62 -0.74
CA VAL A 214 13.67 -23.29 -0.86
C VAL A 214 13.87 -22.11 -1.81
N ALA A 215 13.26 -22.13 -2.99
CA ALA A 215 13.39 -21.05 -3.96
C ALA A 215 12.92 -19.70 -3.40
N ALA A 216 11.80 -19.67 -2.67
CA ALA A 216 11.32 -18.47 -2.01
C ALA A 216 12.29 -18.01 -0.89
N LEU A 217 12.83 -18.92 -0.10
CA LEU A 217 13.79 -18.61 0.97
C LEU A 217 15.15 -18.12 0.43
N GLU A 218 15.59 -18.62 -0.72
CA GLU A 218 16.76 -18.10 -1.44
C GLU A 218 16.54 -16.66 -1.88
N LYS A 219 15.38 -16.35 -2.45
CA LYS A 219 15.00 -14.98 -2.77
C LYS A 219 14.92 -14.09 -1.52
N SER A 220 14.39 -14.60 -0.41
CA SER A 220 14.43 -13.87 0.87
C SER A 220 15.86 -13.45 1.22
N ASN A 221 16.81 -14.39 1.18
CA ASN A 221 18.21 -14.14 1.50
C ASN A 221 18.93 -13.24 0.48
N SER A 222 18.48 -13.15 -0.77
CA SER A 222 19.07 -12.22 -1.74
C SER A 222 18.75 -10.76 -1.43
N PHE A 223 17.66 -10.49 -0.73
CA PHE A 223 17.28 -9.16 -0.25
C PHE A 223 17.78 -8.85 1.16
N GLY A 224 18.09 -9.88 1.95
CA GLY A 224 18.61 -9.71 3.30
C GLY A 224 18.92 -11.06 3.94
N GLU A 225 20.20 -11.33 4.18
CA GLU A 225 20.64 -12.60 4.72
C GLU A 225 20.04 -12.87 6.10
N SER A 226 19.43 -14.04 6.28
CA SER A 226 18.71 -14.43 7.49
C SER A 226 19.04 -15.83 7.91
N ALA A 227 19.53 -15.99 9.15
CA ALA A 227 19.73 -17.29 9.76
C ALA A 227 18.44 -18.13 9.76
N ASN A 228 17.28 -17.50 10.01
CA ASN A 228 16.00 -18.20 9.98
C ASN A 228 15.66 -18.80 8.61
N ALA A 229 15.96 -18.07 7.53
CA ALA A 229 15.76 -18.57 6.17
C ALA A 229 16.62 -19.81 5.92
N TYR A 230 17.90 -19.81 6.28
CA TYR A 230 18.78 -20.99 6.15
C TYR A 230 18.29 -22.18 6.95
N LYS A 231 17.82 -21.97 8.18
CA LYS A 231 17.25 -23.05 9.00
C LYS A 231 15.99 -23.65 8.37
N LEU A 232 15.12 -22.83 7.80
CA LEU A 232 13.93 -23.30 7.09
C LEU A 232 14.30 -24.03 5.79
N MET A 233 15.28 -23.54 5.03
CA MET A 233 15.80 -24.21 3.84
C MET A 233 16.35 -25.60 4.18
N ALA A 234 17.15 -25.70 5.26
CA ALA A 234 17.67 -26.98 5.72
C ALA A 234 16.57 -27.99 6.07
N SER A 235 15.52 -27.51 6.75
CA SER A 235 14.33 -28.33 7.04
C SER A 235 13.61 -28.76 5.77
N ALA A 236 13.45 -27.84 4.79
CA ALA A 236 12.85 -28.11 3.49
C ALA A 236 13.63 -29.20 2.73
N TYR A 237 14.94 -29.06 2.65
CA TYR A 237 15.81 -30.04 2.01
C TYR A 237 15.76 -31.42 2.71
N THR A 238 15.71 -31.43 4.05
CA THR A 238 15.56 -32.70 4.81
C THR A 238 14.26 -33.40 4.43
N LYS A 239 13.13 -32.67 4.38
CA LYS A 239 11.83 -33.22 3.99
C LYS A 239 11.80 -33.68 2.53
N ALA A 240 12.58 -33.03 1.66
CA ALA A 240 12.74 -33.41 0.24
C ALA A 240 13.76 -34.56 0.04
N GLY A 241 14.37 -35.10 1.10
CA GLY A 241 15.37 -36.15 1.01
C GLY A 241 16.75 -35.71 0.49
N LYS A 242 16.99 -34.40 0.42
CA LYS A 242 18.21 -33.78 -0.09
C LYS A 242 19.20 -33.53 1.06
N SER A 243 19.85 -34.61 1.52
CA SER A 243 20.72 -34.59 2.71
C SER A 243 21.91 -33.65 2.56
N LYS A 244 22.58 -33.63 1.41
CA LYS A 244 23.76 -32.81 1.16
C LYS A 244 23.43 -31.31 1.22
N GLU A 245 22.34 -30.91 0.55
CA GLU A 245 21.84 -29.54 0.53
C GLU A 245 21.35 -29.10 1.92
N SER A 246 20.68 -30.00 2.66
CA SER A 246 20.27 -29.75 4.04
C SER A 246 21.47 -29.47 4.96
N ILE A 247 22.52 -30.26 4.87
CA ILE A 247 23.77 -30.02 5.61
C ILE A 247 24.36 -28.66 5.24
N GLY A 248 24.42 -28.32 3.95
CA GLY A 248 24.92 -27.04 3.48
C GLY A 248 24.16 -25.85 4.07
N ALA A 249 22.83 -25.93 4.08
CA ALA A 249 21.97 -24.88 4.63
C ALA A 249 22.11 -24.76 6.16
N TYR A 250 22.23 -25.85 6.91
CA TYR A 250 22.51 -25.82 8.35
C TYR A 250 23.90 -25.24 8.65
N LYS A 251 24.92 -25.51 7.82
CA LYS A 251 26.24 -24.89 7.95
C LYS A 251 26.14 -23.38 7.80
N LYS A 252 25.41 -22.89 6.80
CA LYS A 252 25.13 -21.47 6.61
C LYS A 252 24.39 -20.84 7.80
N TYR A 253 23.39 -21.54 8.35
CA TYR A 253 22.74 -21.09 9.59
C TYR A 253 23.74 -20.84 10.71
N LEU A 254 24.68 -21.79 10.96
CA LEU A 254 25.70 -21.65 12.00
C LEU A 254 26.74 -20.57 11.70
N GLU A 255 27.04 -20.31 10.43
CA GLU A 255 27.91 -19.20 10.00
C GLU A 255 27.28 -17.84 10.32
N VAL A 256 25.98 -17.66 9.99
CA VAL A 256 25.25 -16.41 10.23
C VAL A 256 24.89 -16.21 11.70
N SER A 257 24.71 -17.31 12.44
CA SER A 257 24.32 -17.28 13.87
C SER A 257 25.13 -18.26 14.71
N PRO A 258 26.44 -18.00 14.90
CA PRO A 258 27.35 -18.96 15.58
C PRO A 258 27.00 -19.20 17.04
N ASN A 259 26.39 -18.21 17.70
CA ASN A 259 26.00 -18.28 19.13
C ASN A 259 24.51 -18.59 19.32
N ALA A 260 23.84 -19.17 18.31
CA ALA A 260 22.44 -19.54 18.42
C ALA A 260 22.24 -20.55 19.60
N LYS A 261 21.17 -20.37 20.36
CA LYS A 261 20.85 -21.24 21.50
C LYS A 261 20.72 -22.72 21.12
N ASP A 262 20.35 -23.00 19.89
CA ASP A 262 20.18 -24.31 19.30
C ASP A 262 21.38 -24.78 18.46
N ALA A 263 22.52 -24.08 18.50
CA ALA A 263 23.70 -24.43 17.71
C ALA A 263 24.15 -25.90 17.94
N ALA A 264 24.15 -26.38 19.18
CA ALA A 264 24.48 -27.75 19.47
C ALA A 264 23.47 -28.75 18.88
N ASP A 265 22.17 -28.42 18.87
CA ASP A 265 21.14 -29.25 18.26
C ASP A 265 21.33 -29.34 16.74
N ILE A 266 21.67 -28.21 16.11
CA ILE A 266 21.95 -28.14 14.67
C ILE A 266 23.23 -28.89 14.32
N MET A 267 24.31 -28.74 15.11
CA MET A 267 25.56 -29.52 14.92
C MET A 267 25.31 -31.04 15.01
N PHE A 268 24.49 -31.47 15.96
CA PHE A 268 24.09 -32.86 16.06
C PHE A 268 23.26 -33.31 14.84
N THR A 269 22.35 -32.50 14.38
CA THR A 269 21.55 -32.77 13.19
C THR A 269 22.43 -32.91 11.94
N ILE A 270 23.40 -32.01 11.75
CA ILE A 270 24.37 -32.11 10.65
C ILE A 270 25.14 -33.44 10.73
N ALA A 271 25.70 -33.78 11.91
CA ALA A 271 26.47 -34.99 12.10
C ALA A 271 25.66 -36.26 11.81
N ALA A 272 24.45 -36.34 12.36
CA ALA A 272 23.55 -37.49 12.15
C ALA A 272 23.09 -37.63 10.69
N THR A 273 22.79 -36.49 10.05
CA THR A 273 22.39 -36.47 8.62
C THR A 273 23.55 -36.90 7.72
N ALA A 274 24.77 -36.42 8.00
CA ALA A 274 25.98 -36.78 7.28
C ALA A 274 26.31 -38.28 7.47
N GLN A 275 26.21 -38.80 8.68
CA GLN A 275 26.41 -40.22 8.97
C GLN A 275 25.41 -41.09 8.18
N LYS A 276 24.12 -40.73 8.19
CA LYS A 276 23.08 -41.43 7.43
C LYS A 276 23.32 -41.39 5.92
N ALA A 277 23.87 -40.29 5.42
CA ALA A 277 24.22 -40.10 4.02
C ALA A 277 25.55 -40.73 3.60
N GLY A 278 26.29 -41.34 4.54
CA GLY A 278 27.61 -41.95 4.29
C GLY A 278 28.78 -40.96 4.26
N ASP A 279 28.55 -39.70 4.56
CA ASP A 279 29.60 -38.66 4.66
C ASP A 279 30.29 -38.74 6.01
N LYS A 280 31.19 -39.71 6.15
CA LYS A 280 31.94 -39.95 7.41
C LYS A 280 32.79 -38.77 7.81
N ALA A 281 33.31 -37.99 6.86
CA ALA A 281 34.17 -36.86 7.14
C ALA A 281 33.40 -35.75 7.87
N THR A 282 32.26 -35.30 7.29
CA THR A 282 31.38 -34.31 7.91
C THR A 282 30.78 -34.78 9.22
N ALA A 283 30.35 -36.07 9.30
CA ALA A 283 29.83 -36.64 10.52
C ALA A 283 30.88 -36.60 11.67
N THR A 284 32.11 -37.01 11.39
CA THR A 284 33.21 -36.98 12.34
C THR A 284 33.55 -35.56 12.80
N GLU A 285 33.62 -34.63 11.87
CA GLU A 285 33.88 -33.21 12.16
C GLU A 285 32.85 -32.66 13.15
N TYR A 286 31.56 -32.81 12.84
CA TYR A 286 30.51 -32.20 13.64
C TYR A 286 30.25 -32.92 14.96
N TYR A 287 30.43 -34.24 15.05
CA TYR A 287 30.41 -34.94 16.37
C TYR A 287 31.56 -34.47 17.28
N LYS A 288 32.76 -34.20 16.75
CA LYS A 288 33.86 -33.63 17.54
C LYS A 288 33.54 -32.24 18.08
N LYS A 289 32.87 -31.40 17.33
CA LYS A 289 32.44 -30.06 17.77
C LYS A 289 31.44 -30.07 18.93
N LEU A 290 30.82 -31.19 19.21
CA LEU A 290 29.84 -31.34 20.29
C LEU A 290 30.47 -31.65 21.67
N ALA A 291 31.81 -31.75 21.76
CA ALA A 291 32.49 -31.86 23.01
C ALA A 291 32.14 -30.72 23.97
N GLY A 292 31.79 -31.03 25.21
CA GLY A 292 31.37 -30.02 26.21
C GLY A 292 29.93 -29.53 26.08
N THR A 293 29.15 -30.04 25.10
CA THR A 293 27.72 -29.75 24.97
C THR A 293 26.84 -30.81 25.61
N LYS A 294 25.53 -30.59 25.66
CA LYS A 294 24.56 -31.64 26.11
C LYS A 294 24.58 -32.93 25.27
N TYR A 295 25.22 -32.93 24.11
CA TYR A 295 25.36 -34.07 23.21
C TYR A 295 26.71 -34.78 23.28
N ALA A 296 27.60 -34.37 24.18
CA ALA A 296 28.98 -34.90 24.24
C ALA A 296 29.05 -36.44 24.33
N ALA A 297 28.29 -37.05 25.24
CA ALA A 297 28.26 -38.50 25.40
C ALA A 297 27.72 -39.25 24.18
N GLN A 298 26.66 -38.73 23.57
CA GLN A 298 26.08 -39.29 22.34
C GLN A 298 27.04 -39.19 21.16
N ALA A 299 27.68 -38.05 21.00
CA ALA A 299 28.64 -37.76 19.94
C ALA A 299 29.85 -38.69 20.05
N GLU A 300 30.39 -38.92 21.28
CA GLU A 300 31.49 -39.85 21.53
C GLU A 300 31.13 -41.31 21.17
N ALA A 301 29.90 -41.72 21.51
CA ALA A 301 29.42 -43.07 21.14
C ALA A 301 29.35 -43.22 19.60
N GLN A 302 28.83 -42.21 18.88
CA GLN A 302 28.74 -42.23 17.40
C GLN A 302 30.13 -42.21 16.74
N LEU A 303 31.09 -41.44 17.28
CA LEU A 303 32.47 -41.43 16.77
C LEU A 303 33.15 -42.81 16.81
N LYS A 304 32.78 -43.66 17.77
CA LYS A 304 33.27 -45.05 17.84
C LYS A 304 32.74 -45.92 16.69
N THR A 305 31.53 -45.64 16.18
CA THR A 305 30.92 -46.40 15.09
C THR A 305 31.38 -45.94 13.70
N LEU A 306 32.03 -44.78 13.60
CA LEU A 306 32.50 -44.24 12.33
C LEU A 306 33.93 -44.67 11.97
N LYS A 307 34.63 -45.28 12.95
CA LYS A 307 35.95 -45.86 12.72
C LYS A 307 35.82 -47.10 11.84
#